data_4a8e590b1a54fbdb3478b2b4d2c0db55
#
_entry.id   4a8e590b1a54fbdb3478b2b4d2c0db55
#
_cell.length_a   1.000
_cell.length_b   1.000
_cell.length_c   1.000
_cell.angle_alpha   90.00
_cell.angle_beta   90.00
_cell.angle_gamma   90.00
#
_symmetry.space_group_name_H-M   'P 1'
#
loop_
_entity.id
_entity.type
_entity.pdbx_description
1 polymer ?
#
loop_
_entity_poly.entity_id
_entity_poly.type
_entity_poly.pdbx_seq_one_letter_code
_entity_poly.pdbx_strand_id
1 'polypeptide(L)'
;KEKYGTQPELLQYAQYVCKKFNLRDKINFNTKITRANFNNKSQNWLIQTDNDQVIETKNLILATGNLSTPNTPSFSGVNEFKGNIYHTGAWPKTMPDFKGKRVGIIGTGSSGVQSIPIISETAKQLLVFQRTPNFSLPARHRDLPEDRRNEYKKNYKKYRNLAKNSSFGIAKYQPPTQSAFDVDENERNNIYEKAWQEGG
;
A
#
# COMPACT_ATOMS: atom_id res chain seq x y z
N LYS A 1 -2.02 -18.25 0.40
CA LYS A 1 -1.57 -19.30 1.34
C LYS A 1 -1.17 -18.73 2.70
N GLU A 2 -0.73 -17.50 2.74
CA GLU A 2 -0.33 -16.75 3.91
C GLU A 2 -1.44 -15.81 4.39
N LYS A 3 -1.30 -15.25 5.61
CA LYS A 3 -2.28 -14.31 6.18
C LYS A 3 -2.45 -13.07 5.31
N TYR A 4 -1.36 -12.54 4.75
CA TYR A 4 -1.35 -11.44 3.81
C TYR A 4 -0.72 -11.88 2.50
N GLY A 5 -1.36 -11.55 1.38
CA GLY A 5 -0.84 -11.87 0.06
C GLY A 5 0.44 -11.08 -0.26
N THR A 6 1.44 -11.74 -0.81
CA THR A 6 2.67 -11.09 -1.27
C THR A 6 2.46 -10.38 -2.61
N GLN A 7 3.35 -9.45 -2.95
CA GLN A 7 3.30 -8.77 -4.25
C GLN A 7 3.27 -9.75 -5.44
N PRO A 8 4.08 -10.82 -5.49
CA PRO A 8 3.99 -11.80 -6.58
C PRO A 8 2.64 -12.50 -6.66
N GLU A 9 2.02 -12.84 -5.53
CA GLU A 9 0.69 -13.46 -5.52
C GLU A 9 -0.40 -12.51 -6.04
N LEU A 10 -0.35 -11.24 -5.63
CA LEU A 10 -1.27 -10.21 -6.12
C LEU A 10 -1.11 -9.99 -7.64
N LEU A 11 0.13 -9.99 -8.14
CA LEU A 11 0.41 -9.91 -9.57
C LEU A 11 -0.15 -11.11 -10.33
N GLN A 12 0.08 -12.34 -9.83
CA GLN A 12 -0.47 -13.55 -10.42
C GLN A 12 -2.00 -13.53 -10.45
N TYR A 13 -2.63 -13.04 -9.38
CA TYR A 13 -4.08 -12.87 -9.35
C TYR A 13 -4.58 -11.87 -10.40
N ALA A 14 -3.93 -10.72 -10.52
CA ALA A 14 -4.27 -9.73 -11.53
C ALA A 14 -4.13 -10.30 -12.95
N GLN A 15 -3.04 -11.02 -13.22
CA GLN A 15 -2.81 -11.71 -14.51
C GLN A 15 -3.88 -12.77 -14.79
N TYR A 16 -4.26 -13.54 -13.77
CA TYR A 16 -5.35 -14.52 -13.88
C TYR A 16 -6.68 -13.85 -14.25
N VAL A 17 -7.04 -12.74 -13.58
CA VAL A 17 -8.25 -11.98 -13.89
C VAL A 17 -8.22 -11.44 -15.32
N CYS A 18 -7.10 -10.84 -15.73
CA CYS A 18 -6.91 -10.35 -17.10
C CYS A 18 -7.13 -11.45 -18.13
N LYS A 19 -6.56 -12.64 -17.91
CA LYS A 19 -6.73 -13.80 -18.80
C LYS A 19 -8.17 -14.31 -18.79
N LYS A 20 -8.74 -14.50 -17.60
CA LYS A 20 -10.10 -15.07 -17.43
C LYS A 20 -11.18 -14.24 -18.13
N PHE A 21 -11.05 -12.92 -18.12
CA PHE A 21 -12.05 -12.01 -18.69
C PHE A 21 -11.59 -11.37 -20.00
N ASN A 22 -10.51 -11.85 -20.59
CA ASN A 22 -9.92 -11.32 -21.83
C ASN A 22 -9.81 -9.79 -21.82
N LEU A 23 -9.22 -9.23 -20.75
CA LEU A 23 -9.16 -7.77 -20.56
C LEU A 23 -8.02 -7.13 -21.35
N ARG A 24 -6.99 -7.90 -21.72
CA ARG A 24 -5.77 -7.35 -22.29
C ARG A 24 -6.03 -6.62 -23.62
N ASP A 25 -6.91 -7.13 -24.44
CA ASP A 25 -7.29 -6.53 -25.72
C ASP A 25 -8.16 -5.27 -25.59
N LYS A 26 -8.63 -5.00 -24.36
CA LYS A 26 -9.44 -3.81 -24.02
C LYS A 26 -8.63 -2.72 -23.30
N ILE A 27 -7.32 -2.89 -23.19
CA ILE A 27 -6.42 -1.96 -22.51
C ILE A 27 -5.46 -1.37 -23.55
N ASN A 28 -5.45 -0.07 -23.66
CA ASN A 28 -4.44 0.65 -24.41
C ASN A 28 -3.23 0.88 -23.52
N PHE A 29 -2.21 0.04 -23.67
CA PHE A 29 -0.95 0.18 -22.93
C PHE A 29 -0.12 1.33 -23.46
N ASN A 30 0.80 1.83 -22.64
CA ASN A 30 1.69 2.95 -22.97
C ASN A 30 0.94 4.19 -23.48
N THR A 31 -0.25 4.43 -22.94
CA THR A 31 -1.13 5.53 -23.31
C THR A 31 -1.47 6.32 -22.05
N LYS A 32 -0.93 7.51 -21.93
CA LYS A 32 -1.18 8.41 -20.81
C LYS A 32 -2.27 9.40 -21.16
N ILE A 33 -3.28 9.52 -20.34
CA ILE A 33 -4.27 10.58 -20.46
C ILE A 33 -3.65 11.90 -20.02
N THR A 34 -3.65 12.89 -20.91
CA THR A 34 -3.11 14.23 -20.67
C THR A 34 -4.20 15.24 -20.31
N ARG A 35 -5.39 15.01 -20.83
CA ARG A 35 -6.53 15.92 -20.63
C ARG A 35 -7.86 15.19 -20.73
N ALA A 36 -8.85 15.59 -19.94
CA ALA A 36 -10.22 15.14 -20.06
C ALA A 36 -11.15 16.35 -19.85
N ASN A 37 -11.96 16.69 -20.84
CA ASN A 37 -12.92 17.78 -20.81
C ASN A 37 -14.33 17.27 -21.09
N PHE A 38 -15.29 17.72 -20.32
CA PHE A 38 -16.69 17.45 -20.59
C PHE A 38 -17.25 18.48 -21.60
N ASN A 39 -17.82 17.98 -22.68
CA ASN A 39 -18.47 18.83 -23.67
C ASN A 39 -19.98 18.90 -23.42
N ASN A 40 -20.44 20.06 -22.95
CA ASN A 40 -21.85 20.29 -22.62
C ASN A 40 -22.80 20.20 -23.83
N LYS A 41 -22.30 20.42 -25.03
CA LYS A 41 -23.15 20.35 -26.24
C LYS A 41 -23.40 18.92 -26.66
N SER A 42 -22.36 18.11 -26.71
CA SER A 42 -22.48 16.69 -27.09
C SER A 42 -22.78 15.77 -25.90
N GLN A 43 -22.71 16.27 -24.67
CA GLN A 43 -22.89 15.52 -23.42
C GLN A 43 -21.91 14.34 -23.30
N ASN A 44 -20.69 14.51 -23.83
CA ASN A 44 -19.63 13.51 -23.87
C ASN A 44 -18.32 14.06 -23.26
N TRP A 45 -17.49 13.16 -22.78
CA TRP A 45 -16.10 13.46 -22.42
C TRP A 45 -15.23 13.39 -23.65
N LEU A 46 -14.38 14.40 -23.81
CA LEU A 46 -13.26 14.42 -24.79
C LEU A 46 -11.97 14.19 -24.02
N ILE A 47 -11.33 13.05 -24.28
CA ILE A 47 -10.13 12.58 -23.59
C ILE A 47 -8.97 12.64 -24.57
N GLN A 48 -7.91 13.35 -24.20
CA GLN A 48 -6.67 13.46 -24.97
C GLN A 48 -5.59 12.59 -24.34
N THR A 49 -4.77 11.98 -25.17
CA THR A 49 -3.65 11.14 -24.80
C THR A 49 -2.32 11.77 -25.15
N ASP A 50 -1.22 11.23 -24.64
CA ASP A 50 0.16 11.69 -24.93
C ASP A 50 0.65 11.29 -26.33
N ASN A 51 -0.08 10.45 -27.05
CA ASN A 51 0.16 10.09 -28.45
C ASN A 51 -0.86 10.73 -29.40
N ASP A 52 -1.42 11.90 -29.00
CA ASP A 52 -2.31 12.74 -29.79
C ASP A 52 -3.65 12.11 -30.20
N GLN A 53 -4.04 10.99 -29.58
CA GLN A 53 -5.36 10.41 -29.79
C GLN A 53 -6.42 11.21 -29.02
N VAL A 54 -7.61 11.34 -29.62
CA VAL A 54 -8.79 11.89 -28.99
C VAL A 54 -9.85 10.80 -28.90
N ILE A 55 -10.31 10.54 -27.69
CA ILE A 55 -11.33 9.53 -27.40
C ILE A 55 -12.58 10.27 -26.89
N GLU A 56 -13.72 10.02 -27.52
CA GLU A 56 -15.00 10.52 -27.08
C GLU A 56 -15.79 9.43 -26.37
N THR A 57 -16.32 9.72 -25.18
CA THR A 57 -17.09 8.75 -24.37
C THR A 57 -18.14 9.44 -23.51
N LYS A 58 -19.25 8.74 -23.27
CA LYS A 58 -20.32 9.22 -22.37
C LYS A 58 -19.91 9.16 -20.91
N ASN A 59 -19.14 8.16 -20.53
CA ASN A 59 -18.76 7.93 -19.13
C ASN A 59 -17.24 7.88 -18.97
N LEU A 60 -16.72 8.60 -17.99
CA LEU A 60 -15.32 8.57 -17.59
C LEU A 60 -15.22 8.03 -16.16
N ILE A 61 -14.47 6.94 -15.98
CA ILE A 61 -14.18 6.37 -14.67
C ILE A 61 -12.69 6.58 -14.38
N LEU A 62 -12.38 7.37 -13.35
CA LEU A 62 -11.02 7.61 -12.91
C LEU A 62 -10.60 6.52 -11.90
N ALA A 63 -9.85 5.53 -12.38
CA ALA A 63 -9.30 4.46 -11.54
C ALA A 63 -7.78 4.63 -11.36
N THR A 64 -7.34 5.87 -11.15
CA THR A 64 -5.92 6.28 -11.13
C THR A 64 -5.16 5.91 -9.86
N GLY A 65 -5.88 5.49 -8.81
CA GLY A 65 -5.29 5.26 -7.48
C GLY A 65 -4.94 6.56 -6.76
N ASN A 66 -4.57 6.45 -5.50
CA ASN A 66 -4.25 7.58 -4.62
C ASN A 66 -2.74 7.74 -4.34
N LEU A 67 -1.89 6.79 -4.77
CA LEU A 67 -0.45 6.78 -4.53
C LEU A 67 0.35 6.68 -5.83
N SER A 68 -0.22 7.07 -6.96
CA SER A 68 0.40 6.93 -8.29
C SER A 68 1.51 7.94 -8.58
N THR A 69 1.52 9.06 -7.89
CA THR A 69 2.53 10.11 -8.05
C THR A 69 3.34 10.29 -6.78
N PRO A 70 4.66 10.08 -6.80
CA PRO A 70 5.49 10.31 -5.63
C PRO A 70 5.57 11.81 -5.32
N ASN A 71 5.41 12.14 -4.04
CA ASN A 71 5.64 13.49 -3.53
C ASN A 71 7.04 13.55 -2.91
N THR A 72 7.98 14.11 -3.63
CA THR A 72 9.36 14.28 -3.13
C THR A 72 9.44 15.57 -2.33
N PRO A 73 9.72 15.50 -1.02
CA PRO A 73 9.84 16.70 -0.20
C PRO A 73 11.07 17.51 -0.61
N SER A 74 10.95 18.83 -0.50
CA SER A 74 12.07 19.74 -0.74
C SER A 74 12.92 19.82 0.52
N PHE A 75 14.15 19.28 0.47
CA PHE A 75 15.14 19.43 1.52
C PHE A 75 16.26 20.36 1.06
N SER A 76 16.68 21.27 1.95
CA SER A 76 17.87 22.09 1.68
C SER A 76 19.09 21.19 1.49
N GLY A 77 19.88 21.44 0.45
CA GLY A 77 21.09 20.68 0.15
C GLY A 77 20.88 19.31 -0.49
N VAL A 78 19.64 18.92 -0.84
CA VAL A 78 19.37 17.61 -1.45
C VAL A 78 20.16 17.39 -2.74
N ASN A 79 20.36 18.44 -3.54
CA ASN A 79 21.11 18.38 -4.80
C ASN A 79 22.63 18.34 -4.59
N GLU A 80 23.12 18.64 -3.40
CA GLU A 80 24.52 18.59 -3.02
C GLU A 80 24.95 17.21 -2.52
N PHE A 81 23.97 16.36 -2.20
CA PHE A 81 24.22 15.00 -1.75
C PHE A 81 24.86 14.17 -2.86
N LYS A 82 26.03 13.61 -2.59
CA LYS A 82 26.83 12.85 -3.57
C LYS A 82 26.49 11.37 -3.64
N GLY A 83 25.62 10.89 -2.74
CA GLY A 83 25.14 9.49 -2.74
C GLY A 83 23.90 9.30 -3.63
N ASN A 84 23.45 8.08 -3.69
CA ASN A 84 22.20 7.75 -4.38
C ASN A 84 20.99 8.09 -3.48
N ILE A 85 19.97 8.68 -4.10
CA ILE A 85 18.71 9.00 -3.44
C ILE A 85 17.60 8.14 -4.09
N TYR A 86 16.81 7.47 -3.27
CA TYR A 86 15.69 6.66 -3.69
C TYR A 86 14.42 7.11 -2.99
N HIS A 87 13.31 7.13 -3.71
CA HIS A 87 11.99 7.42 -3.15
C HIS A 87 11.13 6.17 -3.20
N THR A 88 10.51 5.78 -2.07
CA THR A 88 9.72 4.54 -1.98
C THR A 88 8.53 4.51 -2.96
N GLY A 89 7.98 5.66 -3.34
CA GLY A 89 6.93 5.79 -4.36
C GLY A 89 7.46 5.77 -5.81
N ALA A 90 8.78 5.82 -6.01
CA ALA A 90 9.45 5.75 -7.31
C ALA A 90 10.64 4.79 -7.25
N TRP A 91 10.41 3.62 -6.67
CA TRP A 91 11.47 2.62 -6.48
C TRP A 91 11.99 2.12 -7.83
N PRO A 92 13.31 2.00 -8.02
CA PRO A 92 13.86 1.55 -9.29
C PRO A 92 13.47 0.08 -9.56
N LYS A 93 13.33 -0.28 -10.84
CA LYS A 93 13.00 -1.65 -11.24
C LYS A 93 14.08 -2.65 -10.85
N THR A 94 15.34 -2.23 -10.88
CA THR A 94 16.46 -3.02 -10.37
C THR A 94 16.67 -2.69 -8.91
N MET A 95 16.63 -3.71 -8.05
CA MET A 95 16.81 -3.53 -6.61
C MET A 95 18.16 -2.89 -6.30
N PRO A 96 18.22 -1.76 -5.56
CA PRO A 96 19.47 -1.18 -5.13
C PRO A 96 20.26 -2.11 -4.21
N ASP A 97 21.57 -2.18 -4.41
CA ASP A 97 22.46 -2.89 -3.50
C ASP A 97 22.88 -1.99 -2.33
N PHE A 98 22.52 -2.40 -1.12
CA PHE A 98 22.85 -1.69 0.13
C PHE A 98 24.02 -2.34 0.90
N LYS A 99 24.59 -3.44 0.39
CA LYS A 99 25.64 -4.18 1.08
C LYS A 99 26.85 -3.29 1.37
N GLY A 100 27.23 -3.25 2.63
CA GLY A 100 28.38 -2.49 3.12
C GLY A 100 28.23 -0.97 3.06
N LYS A 101 27.08 -0.42 2.70
CA LYS A 101 26.83 1.02 2.59
C LYS A 101 26.29 1.60 3.90
N ARG A 102 26.52 2.89 4.12
CA ARG A 102 25.80 3.69 5.11
C ARG A 102 24.52 4.19 4.46
N VAL A 103 23.38 3.87 5.06
CA VAL A 103 22.06 4.21 4.52
C VAL A 103 21.32 5.09 5.51
N GLY A 104 20.73 6.18 5.03
CA GLY A 104 19.78 7.01 5.77
C GLY A 104 18.36 6.79 5.27
N ILE A 105 17.40 6.55 6.16
CA ILE A 105 15.98 6.49 5.82
C ILE A 105 15.28 7.65 6.50
N ILE A 106 14.57 8.46 5.71
CA ILE A 106 13.77 9.57 6.21
C ILE A 106 12.30 9.16 6.23
N GLY A 107 11.74 9.10 7.43
CA GLY A 107 10.35 8.76 7.67
C GLY A 107 10.12 7.31 8.09
N THR A 108 9.13 7.15 8.98
CA THR A 108 8.70 5.85 9.55
C THR A 108 7.21 5.59 9.29
N GLY A 109 6.69 6.09 8.17
CA GLY A 109 5.38 5.68 7.66
C GLY A 109 5.39 4.23 7.16
N SER A 110 4.28 3.73 6.65
CA SER A 110 4.12 2.34 6.22
C SER A 110 5.24 1.82 5.31
N SER A 111 5.71 2.63 4.37
CA SER A 111 6.82 2.25 3.48
C SER A 111 8.16 2.18 4.22
N GLY A 112 8.45 3.15 5.09
CA GLY A 112 9.67 3.18 5.89
C GLY A 112 9.75 1.98 6.82
N VAL A 113 8.70 1.72 7.60
CA VAL A 113 8.65 0.60 8.55
C VAL A 113 8.88 -0.76 7.87
N GLN A 114 8.39 -0.93 6.64
CA GLN A 114 8.60 -2.17 5.89
C GLN A 114 10.00 -2.27 5.25
N SER A 115 10.60 -1.14 4.88
CA SER A 115 11.91 -1.10 4.23
C SER A 115 13.07 -1.22 5.22
N ILE A 116 12.93 -0.66 6.43
CA ILE A 116 13.96 -0.61 7.46
C ILE A 116 14.53 -2.00 7.78
N PRO A 117 13.73 -3.03 8.13
CA PRO A 117 14.26 -4.35 8.46
C PRO A 117 15.09 -4.96 7.32
N ILE A 118 14.57 -4.89 6.10
CA ILE A 118 15.20 -5.50 4.93
C ILE A 118 16.54 -4.82 4.59
N ILE A 119 16.59 -3.49 4.67
CA ILE A 119 17.82 -2.75 4.39
C ILE A 119 18.85 -2.96 5.50
N SER A 120 18.39 -3.11 6.75
CA SER A 120 19.29 -3.33 7.89
C SER A 120 20.08 -4.64 7.83
N GLU A 121 19.54 -5.66 7.14
CA GLU A 121 20.21 -6.96 6.99
C GLU A 121 21.55 -6.87 6.23
N THR A 122 21.67 -5.91 5.32
CA THR A 122 22.84 -5.83 4.41
C THR A 122 23.64 -4.53 4.54
N ALA A 123 23.03 -3.46 5.03
CA ALA A 123 23.68 -2.17 5.21
C ALA A 123 24.78 -2.27 6.28
N LYS A 124 25.93 -1.60 6.07
CA LYS A 124 26.95 -1.44 7.10
C LYS A 124 26.45 -0.63 8.29
N GLN A 125 25.63 0.36 8.03
CA GLN A 125 25.01 1.23 9.03
C GLN A 125 23.68 1.73 8.48
N LEU A 126 22.64 1.69 9.30
CA LEU A 126 21.35 2.27 8.98
C LEU A 126 21.02 3.37 10.00
N LEU A 127 20.71 4.56 9.49
CA LEU A 127 20.23 5.70 10.26
C LEU A 127 18.79 5.98 9.88
N VAL A 128 17.90 6.03 10.86
CA VAL A 128 16.49 6.31 10.65
C VAL A 128 16.15 7.67 11.21
N PHE A 129 15.64 8.56 10.37
CA PHE A 129 15.24 9.90 10.72
C PHE A 129 13.72 9.97 10.86
N GLN A 130 13.24 10.17 12.07
CA GLN A 130 11.82 10.22 12.40
C GLN A 130 11.44 11.57 12.97
N ARG A 131 10.46 12.23 12.37
CA ARG A 131 9.88 13.48 12.92
C ARG A 131 8.78 13.18 13.92
N THR A 132 7.85 12.33 13.52
CA THR A 132 6.68 11.96 14.32
C THR A 132 6.65 10.44 14.47
N PRO A 133 6.60 9.91 15.69
CA PRO A 133 6.55 8.47 15.90
C PRO A 133 5.25 7.87 15.36
N ASN A 134 5.36 6.70 14.74
CA ASN A 134 4.24 5.86 14.38
C ASN A 134 4.22 4.65 15.31
N PHE A 135 3.11 4.46 16.01
CA PHE A 135 2.90 3.27 16.82
C PHE A 135 2.46 2.12 15.91
N SER A 136 3.14 1.00 16.02
CA SER A 136 2.90 -0.16 15.16
C SER A 136 2.80 -1.42 16.01
N LEU A 137 1.90 -2.30 15.63
CA LEU A 137 1.82 -3.66 16.15
C LEU A 137 2.45 -4.64 15.16
N PRO A 138 3.02 -5.75 15.63
CA PRO A 138 3.49 -6.80 14.75
C PRO A 138 2.34 -7.34 13.91
N ALA A 139 2.53 -7.45 12.59
CA ALA A 139 1.51 -8.02 11.70
C ALA A 139 1.27 -9.52 11.98
N ARG A 140 2.22 -10.19 12.63
CA ARG A 140 2.20 -11.64 12.87
C ARG A 140 1.91 -12.40 11.57
N HIS A 141 2.63 -11.99 10.51
CA HIS A 141 2.54 -12.65 9.22
C HIS A 141 3.00 -14.10 9.34
N ARG A 142 2.19 -15.03 8.83
CA ARG A 142 2.44 -16.46 8.91
C ARG A 142 1.61 -17.20 7.86
N ASP A 143 1.97 -18.43 7.63
CA ASP A 143 1.13 -19.33 6.85
C ASP A 143 -0.29 -19.40 7.45
N LEU A 144 -1.27 -19.37 6.59
CA LEU A 144 -2.66 -19.53 6.97
C LEU A 144 -3.01 -21.04 6.96
N PRO A 145 -3.27 -21.65 8.12
CA PRO A 145 -3.66 -23.05 8.21
C PRO A 145 -4.86 -23.38 7.31
N GLU A 146 -4.94 -24.62 6.85
CA GLU A 146 -5.96 -25.01 5.87
C GLU A 146 -7.39 -24.92 6.42
N ASP A 147 -7.58 -25.28 7.67
CA ASP A 147 -8.84 -25.13 8.38
C ASP A 147 -9.33 -23.68 8.41
N ARG A 148 -8.42 -22.74 8.69
CA ARG A 148 -8.72 -21.30 8.68
C ARG A 148 -9.01 -20.79 7.28
N ARG A 149 -8.28 -21.27 6.25
CA ARG A 149 -8.58 -20.91 4.87
C ARG A 149 -9.98 -21.39 4.46
N ASN A 150 -10.34 -22.60 4.85
CA ASN A 150 -11.64 -23.18 4.56
C ASN A 150 -12.76 -22.45 5.33
N GLU A 151 -12.51 -22.06 6.57
CA GLU A 151 -13.41 -21.22 7.36
C GLU A 151 -13.69 -19.88 6.66
N TYR A 152 -12.62 -19.16 6.21
CA TYR A 152 -12.79 -17.90 5.48
C TYR A 152 -13.59 -18.08 4.18
N LYS A 153 -13.32 -19.13 3.42
CA LYS A 153 -14.07 -19.41 2.19
C LYS A 153 -15.55 -19.69 2.48
N LYS A 154 -15.83 -20.50 3.50
CA LYS A 154 -17.20 -20.84 3.92
C LYS A 154 -17.98 -19.62 4.40
N ASN A 155 -17.30 -18.72 5.12
CA ASN A 155 -17.90 -17.54 5.75
C ASN A 155 -17.55 -16.22 5.02
N TYR A 156 -17.17 -16.29 3.73
CA TYR A 156 -16.69 -15.13 2.97
C TYR A 156 -17.64 -13.93 3.01
N LYS A 157 -18.96 -14.16 2.84
CA LYS A 157 -19.95 -13.07 2.90
C LYS A 157 -19.98 -12.38 4.25
N LYS A 158 -19.86 -13.14 5.35
CA LYS A 158 -19.80 -12.59 6.72
C LYS A 158 -18.57 -11.70 6.89
N TYR A 159 -17.37 -12.19 6.54
CA TYR A 159 -16.13 -11.41 6.67
C TYR A 159 -16.13 -10.16 5.78
N ARG A 160 -16.64 -10.27 4.56
CA ARG A 160 -16.79 -9.12 3.67
C ARG A 160 -17.72 -8.05 4.23
N ASN A 161 -18.85 -8.44 4.83
CA ASN A 161 -19.75 -7.49 5.47
C ASN A 161 -19.13 -6.82 6.69
N LEU A 162 -18.41 -7.58 7.53
CA LEU A 162 -17.65 -7.01 8.64
C LEU A 162 -16.61 -5.99 8.16
N ALA A 163 -15.85 -6.32 7.13
CA ALA A 163 -14.87 -5.42 6.54
C ALA A 163 -15.52 -4.13 5.98
N LYS A 164 -16.64 -4.25 5.27
CA LYS A 164 -17.39 -3.10 4.73
C LYS A 164 -17.85 -2.12 5.82
N ASN A 165 -18.18 -2.63 7.00
CA ASN A 165 -18.69 -1.86 8.12
C ASN A 165 -17.61 -1.47 9.13
N SER A 166 -16.35 -1.75 8.85
CA SER A 166 -15.21 -1.33 9.68
C SER A 166 -14.59 -0.03 9.15
N SER A 167 -13.97 0.74 10.03
CA SER A 167 -13.40 2.05 9.69
C SER A 167 -12.29 2.00 8.62
N PHE A 168 -11.58 0.87 8.52
CA PHE A 168 -10.44 0.70 7.61
C PHE A 168 -10.65 -0.38 6.54
N GLY A 169 -11.86 -0.91 6.39
CA GLY A 169 -12.12 -2.01 5.47
C GLY A 169 -11.54 -3.36 5.93
N ILE A 170 -11.12 -3.48 7.19
CA ILE A 170 -10.52 -4.68 7.77
C ILE A 170 -11.43 -5.20 8.89
N ALA A 171 -11.95 -6.41 8.72
CA ALA A 171 -12.95 -6.99 9.63
C ALA A 171 -12.51 -7.07 11.11
N LYS A 172 -11.21 -7.16 11.37
CA LYS A 172 -10.65 -7.26 12.72
C LYS A 172 -10.62 -5.92 13.45
N TYR A 173 -10.48 -4.81 12.74
CA TYR A 173 -10.36 -3.50 13.38
C TYR A 173 -11.73 -2.94 13.75
N GLN A 174 -11.99 -2.93 15.04
CA GLN A 174 -13.17 -2.28 15.62
C GLN A 174 -12.74 -0.94 16.25
N PRO A 175 -13.60 0.08 16.24
CA PRO A 175 -13.33 1.31 16.99
C PRO A 175 -13.08 1.00 18.47
N PRO A 176 -12.16 1.73 19.13
CA PRO A 176 -11.96 1.58 20.56
C PRO A 176 -13.25 1.95 21.30
N THR A 177 -13.61 1.17 22.31
CA THR A 177 -14.81 1.37 23.15
C THR A 177 -14.52 2.17 24.41
N GLN A 178 -13.23 2.35 24.75
CA GLN A 178 -12.78 3.08 25.93
C GLN A 178 -11.42 3.73 25.68
N SER A 179 -11.11 4.75 26.44
CA SER A 179 -9.79 5.40 26.41
C SER A 179 -8.77 4.59 27.20
N ALA A 180 -7.51 4.65 26.81
CA ALA A 180 -6.40 4.06 27.57
C ALA A 180 -6.22 4.71 28.96
N PHE A 181 -6.81 5.87 29.20
CA PHE A 181 -6.77 6.59 30.48
C PHE A 181 -7.97 6.26 31.39
N ASP A 182 -8.97 5.53 30.90
CA ASP A 182 -10.16 5.14 31.65
C ASP A 182 -9.97 3.81 32.39
N VAL A 183 -8.82 3.18 32.26
CA VAL A 183 -8.46 1.89 32.86
C VAL A 183 -7.20 2.03 33.70
N ASP A 184 -7.03 1.15 34.68
CA ASP A 184 -5.80 1.07 35.46
C ASP A 184 -4.63 0.54 34.66
N GLU A 185 -3.43 0.63 35.22
CA GLU A 185 -2.20 0.24 34.52
C GLU A 185 -2.17 -1.26 34.18
N ASN A 186 -2.65 -2.11 35.05
CA ASN A 186 -2.63 -3.55 34.85
C ASN A 186 -3.59 -3.95 33.73
N GLU A 187 -4.80 -3.41 33.73
CA GLU A 187 -5.78 -3.66 32.67
C GLU A 187 -5.26 -3.15 31.32
N ARG A 188 -4.71 -1.94 31.27
CA ARG A 188 -4.10 -1.38 30.07
C ARG A 188 -2.98 -2.25 29.52
N ASN A 189 -2.05 -2.68 30.37
CA ASN A 189 -0.94 -3.54 29.99
C ASN A 189 -1.44 -4.89 29.47
N ASN A 190 -2.45 -5.48 30.09
CA ASN A 190 -3.06 -6.73 29.61
C ASN A 190 -3.70 -6.57 28.23
N ILE A 191 -4.40 -5.47 27.97
CA ILE A 191 -5.00 -5.18 26.67
C ILE A 191 -3.90 -5.03 25.60
N TYR A 192 -2.84 -4.28 25.91
CA TYR A 192 -1.73 -4.08 24.99
C TYR A 192 -0.96 -5.36 24.71
N GLU A 193 -0.67 -6.16 25.74
CA GLU A 193 0.01 -7.44 25.56
C GLU A 193 -0.81 -8.41 24.71
N LYS A 194 -2.11 -8.49 24.96
CA LYS A 194 -3.02 -9.29 24.14
C LYS A 194 -3.01 -8.84 22.69
N ALA A 195 -3.13 -7.52 22.42
CA ALA A 195 -3.08 -6.97 21.07
C ALA A 195 -1.71 -7.24 20.41
N TRP A 196 -0.62 -7.16 21.15
CA TRP A 196 0.72 -7.49 20.68
C TRP A 196 0.86 -8.95 20.27
N GLN A 197 0.32 -9.87 21.05
CA GLN A 197 0.36 -11.32 20.76
C GLN A 197 -0.52 -11.69 19.56
N GLU A 198 -1.69 -11.09 19.46
CA GLU A 198 -2.61 -11.34 18.34
C GLU A 198 -2.12 -10.73 17.03
N GLY A 199 -1.42 -9.63 17.11
CA GLY A 199 -0.93 -8.84 15.98
C GLY A 199 -2.02 -8.08 15.24
N GLY A 200 -1.61 -7.19 14.34
CA GLY A 200 -2.49 -6.40 13.48
C GLY A 200 -3.04 -7.14 12.28
#